data_4d74f6a477defb065089ef83804f07db
#
_entry.id   4d74f6a477defb065089ef83804f07db
#
_cell.length_a   1.000
_cell.length_b   1.000
_cell.length_c   1.000
_cell.angle_alpha   90.00
_cell.angle_beta   90.00
_cell.angle_gamma   90.00
#
_symmetry.space_group_name_H-M   'P 1'
#
loop_
_entity.id
_entity.type
_entity.pdbx_description
1 polymer ?
#
loop_
_entity_poly.entity_id
_entity_poly.type
_entity_poly.pdbx_seq_one_letter_code
_entity_poly.pdbx_strand_id
1 'polypeptide(L)'
;RWSSSSVNDGNIDSKNGDGYVQFAEEYFNKLVKESDIADDFGRPATKWTYKGVKVGTYSKTADVTYTENVKLGDIYADLKMSDKDEKAVVYVDGVQAVDFANVKKGNDLKLADVKFANPSTTCNVGNGTLTEVYLDRDTNEVTIVCINTYVAEINKAIAATKSKEAYVTLSNLSDNGPARTNDEFETTGFESDDVVLYTYAAGEIKSVEKAESVNGALNKIVTGKTVTIGDKDYKYSNEYKNKDALNIESEYDVFLDKYGYAIYTRETEYTVADYAFLRGLQSAATLFSSDKAALLTVDAKNKNVDTKKD
;
A
#
# COMPACT_ATOMS: atom_id res chain seq x y z
N ARG A 1 -15.13 -23.89 13.40
CA ARG A 1 -13.83 -24.46 13.02
C ARG A 1 -13.98 -25.98 13.07
N TRP A 2 -14.08 -26.62 11.90
CA TRP A 2 -14.18 -28.07 11.79
C TRP A 2 -12.78 -28.65 12.00
N SER A 3 -12.61 -29.56 12.95
CA SER A 3 -11.38 -30.29 13.11
C SER A 3 -11.48 -31.64 12.38
N SER A 4 -10.38 -32.18 11.90
CA SER A 4 -10.35 -33.47 11.24
C SER A 4 -10.92 -34.61 12.11
N SER A 5 -10.92 -34.46 13.43
CA SER A 5 -11.50 -35.41 14.37
C SER A 5 -13.04 -35.38 14.45
N SER A 6 -13.70 -34.31 14.01
CA SER A 6 -15.17 -34.20 13.96
C SER A 6 -15.79 -34.74 12.66
N VAL A 7 -14.97 -35.18 11.73
CA VAL A 7 -15.37 -35.63 10.38
C VAL A 7 -15.16 -37.16 10.24
N ASN A 8 -14.87 -37.84 11.33
CA ASN A 8 -14.44 -39.27 11.36
C ASN A 8 -15.60 -40.21 11.71
N ASP A 9 -16.77 -40.02 11.09
CA ASP A 9 -17.91 -40.91 11.36
C ASP A 9 -18.16 -41.96 10.27
N GLY A 10 -17.16 -42.31 9.48
CA GLY A 10 -17.18 -43.45 8.57
C GLY A 10 -17.81 -43.21 7.19
N ASN A 11 -18.49 -42.11 6.98
CA ASN A 11 -19.13 -41.77 5.70
C ASN A 11 -18.33 -40.78 4.83
N ILE A 12 -17.21 -40.31 5.33
CA ILE A 12 -16.37 -39.35 4.63
C ILE A 12 -15.05 -39.97 4.28
N ASP A 13 -14.80 -40.21 3.01
CA ASP A 13 -13.52 -40.78 2.56
C ASP A 13 -12.42 -39.72 2.66
N SER A 14 -11.75 -39.72 3.82
CA SER A 14 -10.64 -38.81 4.09
C SER A 14 -9.38 -39.15 3.29
N LYS A 15 -9.34 -40.28 2.60
CA LYS A 15 -8.15 -40.75 1.87
C LYS A 15 -7.93 -40.00 0.57
N ASN A 16 -8.99 -39.44 -0.02
CA ASN A 16 -8.91 -38.76 -1.31
C ASN A 16 -8.97 -37.22 -1.19
N GLY A 17 -8.99 -36.64 0.01
CA GLY A 17 -9.13 -35.22 0.20
C GLY A 17 -10.54 -34.66 -0.07
N ASP A 18 -11.46 -35.48 -0.54
CA ASP A 18 -12.81 -35.08 -0.95
C ASP A 18 -13.81 -35.04 0.20
N GLY A 19 -13.44 -35.57 1.37
CA GLY A 19 -14.32 -35.67 2.50
C GLY A 19 -14.92 -34.37 2.99
N TYR A 20 -14.19 -33.27 2.91
CA TYR A 20 -14.71 -31.96 3.28
C TYR A 20 -15.71 -31.41 2.25
N VAL A 21 -15.51 -31.71 0.99
CA VAL A 21 -16.42 -31.30 -0.09
C VAL A 21 -17.73 -32.10 0.02
N GLN A 22 -17.65 -33.42 0.19
CA GLN A 22 -18.84 -34.28 0.38
C GLN A 22 -19.61 -33.88 1.63
N PHE A 23 -18.94 -33.62 2.74
CA PHE A 23 -19.59 -33.14 3.95
C PHE A 23 -20.26 -31.79 3.72
N ALA A 24 -19.60 -30.87 3.03
CA ALA A 24 -20.19 -29.58 2.68
C ALA A 24 -21.38 -29.74 1.74
N GLU A 25 -21.33 -30.63 0.77
CA GLU A 25 -22.44 -30.92 -0.15
C GLU A 25 -23.62 -31.59 0.57
N GLU A 26 -23.38 -32.52 1.46
CA GLU A 26 -24.41 -33.25 2.17
C GLU A 26 -25.11 -32.41 3.23
N TYR A 27 -24.38 -31.72 4.07
CA TYR A 27 -24.89 -30.93 5.19
C TYR A 27 -25.10 -29.47 4.86
N PHE A 28 -24.37 -28.94 3.88
CA PHE A 28 -24.45 -27.56 3.40
C PHE A 28 -24.74 -27.48 1.89
N ASN A 29 -25.63 -28.29 1.41
CA ASN A 29 -25.96 -28.50 -0.02
C ASN A 29 -26.18 -27.26 -0.88
N LYS A 30 -25.86 -26.09 -0.36
CA LYS A 30 -25.88 -24.78 -1.05
C LYS A 30 -24.55 -24.03 -0.93
N LEU A 31 -23.50 -24.70 -0.46
CA LEU A 31 -22.14 -24.20 -0.51
C LEU A 31 -21.57 -24.50 -1.90
N VAL A 32 -21.30 -23.46 -2.65
CA VAL A 32 -20.78 -23.56 -4.02
C VAL A 32 -19.36 -23.01 -4.06
N LYS A 33 -18.47 -23.80 -4.66
CA LYS A 33 -17.09 -23.43 -4.96
C LYS A 33 -16.99 -23.04 -6.43
N GLU A 34 -16.44 -21.87 -6.69
CA GLU A 34 -16.07 -21.40 -8.01
C GLU A 34 -14.53 -21.25 -8.03
N SER A 35 -13.84 -22.12 -8.78
CA SER A 35 -12.40 -22.07 -9.00
C SER A 35 -12.08 -21.29 -10.27
N ASP A 36 -10.79 -21.00 -10.48
CA ASP A 36 -10.28 -20.37 -11.70
C ASP A 36 -10.87 -18.99 -11.99
N ILE A 37 -11.13 -18.26 -10.91
CA ILE A 37 -11.48 -16.85 -10.95
C ILE A 37 -10.25 -16.00 -10.60
N ALA A 38 -10.31 -14.72 -10.91
CA ALA A 38 -9.37 -13.72 -10.40
C ALA A 38 -9.98 -12.98 -9.20
N ASP A 39 -9.14 -12.63 -8.21
CA ASP A 39 -9.51 -11.65 -7.20
C ASP A 39 -9.45 -10.21 -7.75
N ASP A 40 -9.68 -9.23 -6.89
CA ASP A 40 -9.72 -7.82 -7.29
C ASP A 40 -8.38 -7.29 -7.84
N PHE A 41 -7.26 -7.93 -7.52
CA PHE A 41 -5.94 -7.60 -8.07
C PHE A 41 -5.59 -8.42 -9.33
N GLY A 42 -6.37 -9.41 -9.68
CA GLY A 42 -6.08 -10.34 -10.79
C GLY A 42 -5.35 -11.63 -10.35
N ARG A 43 -5.20 -11.86 -9.04
CA ARG A 43 -4.61 -13.09 -8.50
C ARG A 43 -5.53 -14.28 -8.78
N PRO A 44 -5.02 -15.43 -9.20
CA PRO A 44 -5.83 -16.64 -9.27
C PRO A 44 -6.45 -16.95 -7.90
N ALA A 45 -7.75 -17.19 -7.86
CA ALA A 45 -8.49 -17.30 -6.61
C ALA A 45 -9.60 -18.34 -6.68
N THR A 46 -10.15 -18.68 -5.52
CA THR A 46 -11.34 -19.49 -5.34
C THR A 46 -12.38 -18.69 -4.57
N LYS A 47 -13.59 -18.63 -5.08
CA LYS A 47 -14.72 -17.98 -4.44
C LYS A 47 -15.66 -19.03 -3.88
N TRP A 48 -16.13 -18.80 -2.67
CA TRP A 48 -17.14 -19.61 -2.01
C TRP A 48 -18.41 -18.79 -1.80
N THR A 49 -19.56 -19.41 -2.13
CA THR A 49 -20.88 -18.85 -1.87
C THR A 49 -21.73 -19.84 -1.10
N TYR A 50 -22.59 -19.35 -0.21
CA TYR A 50 -23.58 -20.14 0.50
C TYR A 50 -24.98 -19.57 0.24
N LYS A 51 -25.87 -20.37 -0.31
CA LYS A 51 -27.22 -19.93 -0.71
C LYS A 51 -27.20 -18.68 -1.61
N GLY A 52 -26.18 -18.58 -2.47
CA GLY A 52 -25.99 -17.43 -3.35
C GLY A 52 -25.34 -16.19 -2.70
N VAL A 53 -25.08 -16.24 -1.39
CA VAL A 53 -24.38 -15.16 -0.68
C VAL A 53 -22.88 -15.45 -0.66
N LYS A 54 -22.04 -14.46 -0.97
CA LYS A 54 -20.58 -14.58 -0.92
C LYS A 54 -20.13 -14.90 0.51
N VAL A 55 -19.38 -15.98 0.68
CA VAL A 55 -18.69 -16.33 1.92
C VAL A 55 -17.29 -15.73 1.93
N GLY A 56 -16.59 -15.82 0.82
CA GLY A 56 -15.25 -15.24 0.67
C GLY A 56 -14.63 -15.57 -0.68
N THR A 57 -13.62 -14.79 -1.03
CA THR A 57 -12.68 -15.05 -2.12
C THR A 57 -11.30 -15.26 -1.52
N TYR A 58 -10.64 -16.34 -1.91
CA TYR A 58 -9.36 -16.76 -1.36
C TYR A 58 -8.36 -16.90 -2.50
N SER A 59 -7.40 -15.98 -2.54
CA SER A 59 -6.35 -15.95 -3.54
C SER A 59 -5.37 -17.10 -3.33
N LYS A 60 -4.82 -17.64 -4.41
CA LYS A 60 -3.72 -18.60 -4.34
C LYS A 60 -2.47 -17.90 -3.78
N THR A 61 -1.57 -18.66 -3.20
CA THR A 61 -0.23 -18.18 -2.85
C THR A 61 0.60 -18.08 -4.14
N ALA A 62 1.34 -17.00 -4.31
CA ALA A 62 2.24 -16.83 -5.44
C ALA A 62 3.35 -17.88 -5.45
N ASP A 63 3.69 -18.40 -6.62
CA ASP A 63 4.85 -19.29 -6.79
C ASP A 63 6.16 -18.54 -6.56
N VAL A 64 6.25 -17.28 -7.03
CA VAL A 64 7.39 -16.39 -6.82
C VAL A 64 6.89 -14.96 -6.61
N THR A 65 7.62 -14.19 -5.79
CA THR A 65 7.36 -12.76 -5.56
C THR A 65 8.63 -11.95 -5.77
N TYR A 66 8.49 -10.76 -6.36
CA TYR A 66 9.59 -9.81 -6.55
C TYR A 66 9.22 -8.45 -5.98
N THR A 67 10.17 -7.83 -5.33
CA THR A 67 10.13 -6.43 -4.87
C THR A 67 11.21 -5.58 -5.55
N GLU A 68 12.11 -6.22 -6.28
CA GLU A 68 13.15 -5.63 -7.10
C GLU A 68 12.79 -5.72 -8.58
N ASN A 69 13.53 -5.01 -9.41
CA ASN A 69 13.34 -5.03 -10.85
C ASN A 69 13.63 -6.43 -11.42
N VAL A 70 12.68 -6.98 -12.17
CA VAL A 70 12.76 -8.30 -12.76
C VAL A 70 12.38 -8.23 -14.24
N LYS A 71 13.06 -9.01 -15.06
CA LYS A 71 12.72 -9.19 -16.48
C LYS A 71 11.85 -10.43 -16.62
N LEU A 72 11.04 -10.45 -17.67
CA LEU A 72 10.15 -11.57 -17.92
C LEU A 72 10.90 -12.89 -18.15
N GLY A 73 12.06 -12.83 -18.83
CA GLY A 73 12.92 -14.00 -19.00
C GLY A 73 13.44 -14.59 -17.69
N ASP A 74 13.70 -13.73 -16.70
CA ASP A 74 14.13 -14.17 -15.37
C ASP A 74 12.98 -14.84 -14.62
N ILE A 75 11.76 -14.32 -14.74
CA ILE A 75 10.54 -14.94 -14.17
C ILE A 75 10.37 -16.37 -14.70
N TYR A 76 10.48 -16.57 -16.03
CA TYR A 76 10.38 -17.91 -16.60
C TYR A 76 11.50 -18.83 -16.16
N ALA A 77 12.71 -18.31 -15.98
CA ALA A 77 13.83 -19.07 -15.46
C ALA A 77 13.59 -19.54 -14.00
N ASP A 78 13.09 -18.63 -13.16
CA ASP A 78 12.80 -18.92 -11.75
C ASP A 78 11.65 -19.93 -11.60
N LEU A 79 10.64 -19.87 -12.48
CA LEU A 79 9.55 -20.84 -12.55
C LEU A 79 9.99 -22.21 -13.15
N LYS A 80 11.23 -22.33 -13.64
CA LYS A 80 11.77 -23.53 -14.32
C LYS A 80 10.94 -23.96 -15.53
N MET A 81 10.39 -22.99 -16.23
CA MET A 81 9.62 -23.25 -17.44
C MET A 81 10.51 -23.63 -18.62
N SER A 82 9.99 -24.44 -19.50
CA SER A 82 10.65 -24.78 -20.77
C SER A 82 10.33 -23.75 -21.85
N ASP A 83 11.21 -23.61 -22.88
CA ASP A 83 11.11 -22.61 -23.96
C ASP A 83 9.92 -22.82 -24.93
N LYS A 84 8.80 -23.37 -24.49
CA LYS A 84 7.62 -23.59 -25.33
C LYS A 84 6.60 -22.46 -25.13
N ASP A 85 5.98 -22.06 -26.19
CA ASP A 85 4.93 -21.06 -26.37
C ASP A 85 4.08 -20.76 -25.12
N GLU A 86 4.74 -20.27 -24.08
CA GLU A 86 4.11 -19.95 -22.80
C GLU A 86 3.25 -18.71 -22.96
N LYS A 87 2.08 -18.78 -22.38
CA LYS A 87 1.18 -17.65 -22.32
C LYS A 87 1.37 -16.94 -20.98
N ALA A 88 1.39 -15.62 -21.02
CA ALA A 88 1.36 -14.85 -19.81
C ALA A 88 0.19 -13.86 -19.83
N VAL A 89 -0.40 -13.66 -18.68
CA VAL A 89 -1.43 -12.64 -18.41
C VAL A 89 -0.87 -11.69 -17.37
N VAL A 90 -0.97 -10.39 -17.61
CA VAL A 90 -0.44 -9.37 -16.70
C VAL A 90 -1.57 -8.52 -16.17
N TYR A 91 -1.57 -8.29 -14.87
CA TYR A 91 -2.47 -7.37 -14.17
C TYR A 91 -1.66 -6.28 -13.47
N VAL A 92 -2.19 -5.06 -13.46
CA VAL A 92 -1.71 -3.95 -12.63
C VAL A 92 -2.89 -3.40 -11.86
N ASP A 93 -2.86 -3.49 -10.53
CA ASP A 93 -3.94 -3.05 -9.65
C ASP A 93 -5.32 -3.57 -10.10
N GLY A 94 -5.37 -4.82 -10.54
CA GLY A 94 -6.58 -5.49 -11.03
C GLY A 94 -6.96 -5.19 -12.48
N VAL A 95 -6.23 -4.31 -13.17
CA VAL A 95 -6.47 -4.03 -14.59
C VAL A 95 -5.66 -5.00 -15.44
N GLN A 96 -6.33 -5.81 -16.26
CA GLN A 96 -5.70 -6.76 -17.16
C GLN A 96 -5.10 -6.06 -18.39
N ALA A 97 -3.91 -6.48 -18.80
CA ALA A 97 -3.31 -6.07 -20.06
C ALA A 97 -4.14 -6.55 -21.26
N VAL A 98 -4.21 -5.73 -22.29
CA VAL A 98 -4.99 -6.04 -23.51
C VAL A 98 -4.19 -6.80 -24.55
N ASP A 99 -2.86 -6.70 -24.50
CA ASP A 99 -1.97 -7.37 -25.44
C ASP A 99 -0.72 -7.85 -24.70
N PHE A 100 -0.52 -9.15 -24.74
CA PHE A 100 0.68 -9.78 -24.22
C PHE A 100 1.11 -10.90 -25.15
N ALA A 101 2.24 -10.68 -25.83
CA ALA A 101 2.80 -11.66 -26.76
C ALA A 101 3.36 -12.88 -26.00
N ASN A 102 3.40 -14.02 -26.69
CA ASN A 102 4.13 -15.20 -26.23
C ASN A 102 5.58 -14.83 -25.91
N VAL A 103 6.02 -15.09 -24.70
CA VAL A 103 7.36 -14.74 -24.25
C VAL A 103 8.17 -16.00 -24.08
N LYS A 104 9.37 -15.99 -24.64
CA LYS A 104 10.33 -17.09 -24.52
C LYS A 104 11.33 -16.81 -23.41
N LYS A 105 11.76 -17.85 -22.73
CA LYS A 105 12.87 -17.81 -21.77
C LYS A 105 14.08 -17.08 -22.40
N GLY A 106 14.70 -16.20 -21.62
CA GLY A 106 15.83 -15.38 -22.11
C GLY A 106 15.42 -14.14 -22.91
N ASN A 107 14.14 -13.88 -23.09
CA ASN A 107 13.68 -12.64 -23.72
C ASN A 107 13.88 -11.43 -22.80
N ASP A 108 14.43 -10.35 -23.34
CA ASP A 108 14.65 -9.09 -22.63
C ASP A 108 13.40 -8.20 -22.55
N LEU A 109 12.21 -8.74 -22.86
CA LEU A 109 10.96 -8.01 -22.80
C LEU A 109 10.75 -7.47 -21.36
N LYS A 110 10.49 -6.18 -21.27
CA LYS A 110 10.19 -5.53 -20.00
C LYS A 110 8.69 -5.56 -19.76
N LEU A 111 8.30 -5.80 -18.52
CA LEU A 111 6.88 -5.70 -18.13
C LEU A 111 6.30 -4.29 -18.38
N ALA A 112 7.14 -3.26 -18.36
CA ALA A 112 6.76 -1.89 -18.71
C ALA A 112 6.31 -1.71 -20.17
N ASP A 113 6.70 -2.63 -21.07
CA ASP A 113 6.33 -2.58 -22.50
C ASP A 113 4.95 -3.23 -22.77
N VAL A 114 4.33 -3.83 -21.74
CA VAL A 114 2.99 -4.43 -21.81
C VAL A 114 1.92 -3.33 -21.97
N LYS A 115 0.96 -3.57 -22.84
CA LYS A 115 -0.09 -2.58 -23.17
C LYS A 115 -1.38 -2.82 -22.39
N PHE A 116 -1.97 -1.74 -21.94
CA PHE A 116 -3.26 -1.70 -21.28
C PHE A 116 -4.27 -0.87 -22.08
N ALA A 117 -5.55 -1.08 -21.88
CA ALA A 117 -6.61 -0.29 -22.51
C ALA A 117 -6.47 1.20 -22.18
N ASN A 118 -6.10 1.52 -20.93
CA ASN A 118 -5.69 2.86 -20.54
C ASN A 118 -4.18 3.00 -20.76
N PRO A 119 -3.71 3.84 -21.69
CA PRO A 119 -2.28 4.00 -21.97
C PRO A 119 -1.47 4.61 -20.83
N SER A 120 -2.12 5.16 -19.81
CA SER A 120 -1.47 5.65 -18.60
C SER A 120 -1.16 4.53 -17.59
N THR A 121 -1.72 3.35 -17.77
CA THR A 121 -1.41 2.18 -16.94
C THR A 121 -0.11 1.56 -17.42
N THR A 122 0.86 1.41 -16.51
CA THR A 122 2.17 0.82 -16.81
C THR A 122 2.53 -0.19 -15.74
N CYS A 123 3.03 -1.36 -16.12
CA CYS A 123 3.56 -2.33 -15.17
C CYS A 123 5.01 -2.00 -14.82
N ASN A 124 5.20 -1.15 -13.83
CA ASN A 124 6.52 -0.81 -13.30
C ASN A 124 6.87 -1.82 -12.21
N VAL A 125 7.82 -2.71 -12.47
CA VAL A 125 8.29 -3.69 -11.49
C VAL A 125 9.43 -3.13 -10.64
N GLY A 126 9.56 -3.64 -9.41
CA GLY A 126 10.56 -3.17 -8.45
C GLY A 126 10.22 -1.81 -7.84
N ASN A 127 11.16 -1.25 -7.09
CA ASN A 127 11.05 0.06 -6.47
C ASN A 127 9.69 0.31 -5.76
N GLY A 128 9.30 -0.62 -4.86
CA GLY A 128 8.07 -0.50 -4.08
C GLY A 128 6.82 -1.11 -4.72
N THR A 129 6.87 -1.57 -5.98
CA THR A 129 5.79 -2.35 -6.59
C THR A 129 6.00 -3.83 -6.27
N LEU A 130 5.00 -4.45 -5.65
CA LEU A 130 4.98 -5.90 -5.45
C LEU A 130 4.61 -6.60 -6.75
N THR A 131 5.45 -7.53 -7.19
CA THR A 131 5.15 -8.39 -8.35
C THR A 131 4.99 -9.82 -7.88
N GLU A 132 3.77 -10.35 -7.99
CA GLU A 132 3.41 -11.72 -7.66
C GLU A 132 3.25 -12.51 -8.95
N VAL A 133 3.76 -13.74 -8.96
CA VAL A 133 3.74 -14.60 -10.16
C VAL A 133 3.14 -15.95 -9.80
N TYR A 134 2.23 -16.40 -10.65
CA TYR A 134 1.50 -17.66 -10.49
C TYR A 134 1.67 -18.49 -11.75
N LEU A 135 2.02 -19.76 -11.60
CA LEU A 135 2.12 -20.72 -12.68
C LEU A 135 0.97 -21.72 -12.60
N ASP A 136 0.17 -21.76 -13.65
CA ASP A 136 -0.72 -22.89 -13.88
C ASP A 136 0.07 -24.01 -14.58
N ARG A 137 0.34 -25.09 -13.86
CA ARG A 137 1.16 -26.20 -14.37
C ARG A 137 0.43 -27.10 -15.36
N ASP A 138 -0.90 -27.02 -15.41
CA ASP A 138 -1.72 -27.80 -16.33
C ASP A 138 -1.75 -27.14 -17.72
N THR A 139 -1.82 -25.82 -17.74
CA THR A 139 -1.90 -25.03 -18.99
C THR A 139 -0.59 -24.37 -19.39
N ASN A 140 0.42 -24.35 -18.51
CA ASN A 140 1.65 -23.55 -18.62
C ASN A 140 1.37 -22.04 -18.79
N GLU A 141 0.25 -21.56 -18.26
CA GLU A 141 -0.06 -20.13 -18.26
C GLU A 141 0.56 -19.46 -17.02
N VAL A 142 1.20 -18.31 -17.23
CA VAL A 142 1.76 -17.50 -16.15
C VAL A 142 0.87 -16.29 -15.92
N THR A 143 0.41 -16.10 -14.71
CA THR A 143 -0.27 -14.87 -14.28
C THR A 143 0.72 -14.01 -13.50
N ILE A 144 0.93 -12.77 -13.94
CA ILE A 144 1.80 -11.78 -13.30
C ILE A 144 0.91 -10.65 -12.77
N VAL A 145 1.00 -10.38 -11.48
CA VAL A 145 0.19 -9.38 -10.81
C VAL A 145 1.11 -8.33 -10.20
N CYS A 146 1.06 -7.12 -10.72
CA CYS A 146 1.77 -5.95 -10.21
C CYS A 146 0.83 -5.15 -9.31
N ILE A 147 1.23 -4.95 -8.04
CA ILE A 147 0.46 -4.20 -7.06
C ILE A 147 1.28 -2.98 -6.64
N ASN A 148 0.78 -1.81 -6.96
CA ASN A 148 1.38 -0.56 -6.57
C ASN A 148 1.03 -0.22 -5.13
N THR A 149 1.96 0.44 -4.45
CA THR A 149 1.73 1.09 -3.16
C THR A 149 1.63 2.58 -3.39
N TYR A 150 0.55 3.17 -2.94
CA TYR A 150 0.29 4.61 -3.03
C TYR A 150 0.41 5.26 -1.66
N VAL A 151 0.58 6.59 -1.64
CA VAL A 151 0.68 7.37 -0.42
C VAL A 151 -0.44 8.41 -0.33
N ALA A 152 -1.02 8.54 0.85
CA ALA A 152 -2.08 9.51 1.13
C ALA A 152 -1.96 10.05 2.57
N GLU A 153 -2.66 11.13 2.86
CA GLU A 153 -3.00 11.52 4.23
C GLU A 153 -4.40 11.07 4.59
N ILE A 154 -4.63 10.75 5.85
CA ILE A 154 -5.97 10.54 6.37
C ILE A 154 -6.71 11.88 6.35
N ASN A 155 -7.68 12.00 5.46
CA ASN A 155 -8.53 13.19 5.37
C ASN A 155 -9.54 13.25 6.52
N LYS A 156 -10.17 12.09 6.84
CA LYS A 156 -11.10 11.96 7.97
C LYS A 156 -10.93 10.58 8.61
N ALA A 157 -10.94 10.55 9.93
CA ALA A 157 -11.07 9.33 10.72
C ALA A 157 -12.39 9.40 11.49
N ILE A 158 -13.32 8.52 11.18
CA ILE A 158 -14.68 8.52 11.73
C ILE A 158 -14.86 7.31 12.63
N ALA A 159 -15.22 7.55 13.88
CA ALA A 159 -15.49 6.49 14.83
C ALA A 159 -16.74 5.67 14.48
N ALA A 160 -16.75 4.42 14.90
CA ALA A 160 -17.92 3.55 14.74
C ALA A 160 -19.17 4.13 15.39
N THR A 161 -20.30 3.89 14.76
CA THR A 161 -21.63 4.21 15.29
C THR A 161 -22.44 2.93 15.47
N LYS A 162 -23.69 3.04 15.93
CA LYS A 162 -24.58 1.87 16.05
C LYS A 162 -24.92 1.22 14.71
N SER A 163 -24.78 1.95 13.60
CA SER A 163 -25.21 1.54 12.25
C SER A 163 -24.09 1.46 11.23
N LYS A 164 -22.87 1.87 11.57
CA LYS A 164 -21.73 1.92 10.66
C LYS A 164 -20.43 1.67 11.42
N GLU A 165 -19.57 0.81 10.88
CA GLU A 165 -18.22 0.58 11.38
C GLU A 165 -17.36 1.85 11.27
N ALA A 166 -16.27 1.90 12.04
CA ALA A 166 -15.30 2.97 11.93
C ALA A 166 -14.61 2.94 10.56
N TYR A 167 -14.37 4.10 9.98
CA TYR A 167 -13.75 4.20 8.67
C TYR A 167 -12.88 5.43 8.53
N VAL A 168 -12.01 5.41 7.54
CA VAL A 168 -11.20 6.55 7.13
C VAL A 168 -11.51 6.92 5.68
N THR A 169 -11.24 8.19 5.33
CA THR A 169 -11.16 8.65 3.93
C THR A 169 -9.77 9.22 3.68
N LEU A 170 -9.30 9.12 2.44
CA LEU A 170 -7.94 9.46 2.05
C LEU A 170 -7.87 10.74 1.20
N SER A 171 -6.78 11.47 1.34
CA SER A 171 -6.37 12.55 0.45
C SER A 171 -5.04 12.15 -0.19
N ASN A 172 -5.03 11.90 -1.50
CA ASN A 172 -3.82 11.48 -2.19
C ASN A 172 -2.70 12.51 -2.07
N LEU A 173 -1.50 12.02 -1.75
CA LEU A 173 -0.26 12.77 -1.84
C LEU A 173 0.47 12.49 -3.16
N SER A 174 0.14 11.39 -3.83
CA SER A 174 0.60 11.04 -5.17
C SER A 174 -0.37 11.61 -6.22
N ASP A 175 0.14 12.28 -7.26
CA ASP A 175 -0.70 12.84 -8.35
C ASP A 175 -1.49 11.75 -9.11
N ASN A 176 -0.96 10.52 -9.11
CA ASN A 176 -1.56 9.37 -9.78
C ASN A 176 -2.31 8.45 -8.81
N GLY A 177 -2.45 8.84 -7.55
CA GLY A 177 -3.15 8.04 -6.55
C GLY A 177 -4.61 7.83 -6.97
N PRO A 178 -5.08 6.57 -7.03
CA PRO A 178 -6.41 6.23 -7.56
C PRO A 178 -7.55 6.48 -6.57
N ALA A 179 -7.28 6.55 -5.27
CA ALA A 179 -8.32 6.75 -4.26
C ALA A 179 -8.98 8.12 -4.41
N ARG A 180 -10.30 8.15 -4.29
CA ARG A 180 -11.09 9.38 -4.29
C ARG A 180 -11.31 9.85 -2.87
N THR A 181 -11.50 11.16 -2.67
CA THR A 181 -11.68 11.77 -1.35
C THR A 181 -12.91 11.28 -0.58
N ASN A 182 -13.85 10.63 -1.24
CA ASN A 182 -15.05 10.02 -0.67
C ASN A 182 -14.99 8.49 -0.61
N ASP A 183 -13.90 7.86 -1.05
CA ASP A 183 -13.72 6.42 -0.87
C ASP A 183 -13.49 6.15 0.62
N GLU A 184 -14.31 5.26 1.17
CA GLU A 184 -14.26 4.88 2.59
C GLU A 184 -13.55 3.54 2.73
N PHE A 185 -12.71 3.43 3.77
CA PHE A 185 -12.08 2.17 4.14
C PHE A 185 -12.36 1.88 5.62
N GLU A 186 -13.01 0.75 5.89
CA GLU A 186 -13.35 0.32 7.25
C GLU A 186 -12.09 -0.07 8.02
N THR A 187 -11.74 0.75 9.01
CA THR A 187 -10.55 0.55 9.86
C THR A 187 -10.59 1.46 11.08
N THR A 188 -9.67 1.21 12.02
CA THR A 188 -9.48 2.02 13.25
C THR A 188 -8.00 2.30 13.48
N GLY A 189 -7.70 3.20 14.42
CA GLY A 189 -6.31 3.44 14.86
C GLY A 189 -5.57 4.49 14.04
N PHE A 190 -6.28 5.29 13.25
CA PHE A 190 -5.74 6.42 12.50
C PHE A 190 -6.32 7.73 13.00
N GLU A 191 -5.55 8.79 12.83
CA GLU A 191 -5.95 10.18 13.09
C GLU A 191 -5.89 10.99 11.78
N SER A 192 -6.59 12.13 11.72
CA SER A 192 -6.45 13.05 10.59
C SER A 192 -5.00 13.50 10.45
N ASP A 193 -4.55 13.70 9.21
CA ASP A 193 -3.19 14.08 8.82
C ASP A 193 -2.12 12.97 9.02
N ASP A 194 -2.49 11.76 9.49
CA ASP A 194 -1.59 10.61 9.44
C ASP A 194 -1.23 10.30 7.98
N VAL A 195 0.06 10.17 7.69
CA VAL A 195 0.52 9.71 6.38
C VAL A 195 0.44 8.19 6.33
N VAL A 196 -0.25 7.69 5.31
CA VAL A 196 -0.55 6.27 5.15
C VAL A 196 -0.16 5.76 3.78
N LEU A 197 0.17 4.48 3.74
CA LEU A 197 0.30 3.69 2.53
C LEU A 197 -1.03 2.99 2.25
N TYR A 198 -1.41 2.89 0.98
CA TYR A 198 -2.60 2.14 0.62
C TYR A 198 -2.41 1.39 -0.71
N THR A 199 -3.21 0.35 -0.90
CA THR A 199 -3.36 -0.36 -2.18
C THR A 199 -4.78 -0.18 -2.70
N TYR A 200 -4.94 -0.24 -4.03
CA TYR A 200 -6.21 0.04 -4.69
C TYR A 200 -6.44 -0.94 -5.84
N ALA A 201 -7.63 -1.51 -5.92
CA ALA A 201 -8.03 -2.37 -7.02
C ALA A 201 -9.55 -2.41 -7.15
N ALA A 202 -10.07 -2.71 -8.34
CA ALA A 202 -11.50 -2.84 -8.62
C ALA A 202 -12.35 -1.63 -8.18
N GLY A 203 -11.75 -0.42 -8.15
CA GLY A 203 -12.45 0.81 -7.78
C GLY A 203 -12.52 1.07 -6.28
N GLU A 204 -11.78 0.35 -5.44
CA GLU A 204 -11.84 0.42 -3.99
C GLU A 204 -10.44 0.39 -3.34
N ILE A 205 -10.32 0.98 -2.16
CA ILE A 205 -9.16 0.84 -1.29
C ILE A 205 -9.15 -0.59 -0.73
N LYS A 206 -8.02 -1.29 -0.83
CA LYS A 206 -7.88 -2.69 -0.38
C LYS A 206 -7.08 -2.84 0.91
N SER A 207 -6.19 -1.90 1.20
CA SER A 207 -5.44 -1.83 2.45
C SER A 207 -5.08 -0.40 2.79
N VAL A 208 -4.96 -0.11 4.08
CA VAL A 208 -4.41 1.14 4.61
C VAL A 208 -3.48 0.78 5.76
N GLU A 209 -2.26 1.29 5.73
CA GLU A 209 -1.26 1.10 6.79
C GLU A 209 -0.51 2.43 7.05
N LYS A 210 -0.04 2.65 8.28
CA LYS A 210 0.71 3.86 8.61
C LYS A 210 2.08 3.81 7.93
N ALA A 211 2.47 4.90 7.27
CA ALA A 211 3.79 5.01 6.66
C ALA A 211 4.86 5.19 7.74
N GLU A 212 5.97 4.47 7.63
CA GLU A 212 7.16 4.77 8.42
C GLU A 212 7.86 6.00 7.85
N SER A 213 8.48 6.82 8.71
CA SER A 213 9.21 7.98 8.26
C SER A 213 10.61 8.05 8.87
N VAL A 214 11.51 8.70 8.15
CA VAL A 214 12.85 9.06 8.60
C VAL A 214 12.95 10.58 8.51
N ASN A 215 13.35 11.19 9.63
CA ASN A 215 13.53 12.63 9.73
C ASN A 215 15.04 12.98 9.71
N GLY A 216 15.38 14.07 9.05
CA GLY A 216 16.72 14.63 9.10
C GLY A 216 17.05 15.59 7.97
N ALA A 217 18.27 16.13 8.03
CA ALA A 217 18.78 17.02 7.00
C ALA A 217 18.98 16.28 5.67
N LEU A 218 18.52 16.90 4.60
CA LEU A 218 18.69 16.41 3.24
C LEU A 218 20.09 16.77 2.73
N ASN A 219 20.98 15.78 2.65
CA ASN A 219 22.38 16.00 2.31
C ASN A 219 22.65 15.89 0.80
N LYS A 220 21.85 15.09 0.08
CA LYS A 220 22.04 14.86 -1.35
C LYS A 220 20.74 14.48 -2.03
N ILE A 221 20.60 14.89 -3.28
CA ILE A 221 19.51 14.50 -4.18
C ILE A 221 20.12 13.95 -5.45
N VAL A 222 19.65 12.77 -5.89
CA VAL A 222 19.86 12.29 -7.25
C VAL A 222 18.49 12.26 -7.92
N THR A 223 18.23 13.26 -8.74
CA THR A 223 16.93 13.47 -9.37
C THR A 223 16.38 12.18 -10.00
N GLY A 224 15.13 11.84 -9.65
CA GLY A 224 14.44 10.64 -10.13
C GLY A 224 15.02 9.31 -9.61
N LYS A 225 15.91 9.33 -8.61
CA LYS A 225 16.55 8.11 -8.11
C LYS A 225 16.60 7.99 -6.60
N THR A 226 17.19 8.97 -5.90
CA THR A 226 17.43 8.86 -4.45
C THR A 226 17.39 10.21 -3.74
N VAL A 227 17.03 10.16 -2.47
CA VAL A 227 17.32 11.20 -1.46
C VAL A 227 18.26 10.61 -0.40
N THR A 228 19.15 11.44 0.13
CA THR A 228 20.07 11.05 1.21
C THR A 228 19.75 11.86 2.46
N ILE A 229 19.35 11.16 3.51
CA ILE A 229 19.11 11.74 4.85
C ILE A 229 20.22 11.27 5.79
N GLY A 230 20.95 12.22 6.36
CA GLY A 230 22.20 11.88 7.06
C GLY A 230 23.15 11.17 6.10
N ASP A 231 23.61 9.97 6.47
CA ASP A 231 24.53 9.17 5.65
C ASP A 231 23.84 8.04 4.87
N LYS A 232 22.49 7.99 4.85
CA LYS A 232 21.74 6.90 4.23
C LYS A 232 21.02 7.36 2.99
N ASP A 233 21.23 6.62 1.88
CA ASP A 233 20.52 6.79 0.63
C ASP A 233 19.19 6.02 0.64
N TYR A 234 18.10 6.68 0.27
CA TYR A 234 16.78 6.09 0.05
C TYR A 234 16.43 6.20 -1.43
N LYS A 235 16.28 5.06 -2.09
CA LYS A 235 15.83 5.01 -3.48
C LYS A 235 14.36 5.41 -3.57
N TYR A 236 13.98 6.04 -4.66
CA TYR A 236 12.59 6.39 -4.90
C TYR A 236 11.74 5.18 -5.24
N SER A 237 10.55 5.12 -4.65
CA SER A 237 9.46 4.28 -5.11
C SER A 237 9.01 4.70 -6.53
N ASN A 238 8.40 3.78 -7.28
CA ASN A 238 7.76 4.11 -8.56
C ASN A 238 6.69 5.20 -8.40
N GLU A 239 6.05 5.26 -7.23
CA GLU A 239 5.00 6.24 -6.91
C GLU A 239 5.53 7.41 -6.05
N TYR A 240 6.85 7.64 -6.06
CA TYR A 240 7.48 8.72 -5.28
C TYR A 240 6.96 10.09 -5.65
N LYS A 241 6.67 10.89 -4.62
CA LYS A 241 6.32 12.31 -4.73
C LYS A 241 7.02 13.15 -3.66
N ASN A 242 7.16 14.41 -3.94
CA ASN A 242 7.55 15.43 -2.97
C ASN A 242 6.55 16.59 -3.05
N LYS A 243 6.22 17.17 -1.90
CA LYS A 243 5.28 18.27 -1.80
C LYS A 243 5.80 19.53 -2.51
N ASP A 244 7.07 19.84 -2.27
CA ASP A 244 7.74 21.04 -2.74
C ASP A 244 9.12 20.72 -3.32
N ALA A 245 9.76 21.71 -3.96
CA ALA A 245 11.15 21.56 -4.41
C ALA A 245 12.05 21.28 -3.22
N LEU A 246 12.85 20.21 -3.32
CA LEU A 246 13.76 19.81 -2.25
C LEU A 246 14.99 20.72 -2.22
N ASN A 247 15.32 21.23 -1.02
CA ASN A 247 16.49 22.06 -0.76
C ASN A 247 17.49 21.29 0.10
N ILE A 248 18.75 21.25 -0.32
CA ILE A 248 19.83 20.65 0.47
C ILE A 248 19.99 21.44 1.77
N GLU A 249 20.31 20.75 2.86
CA GLU A 249 20.49 21.26 4.23
C GLU A 249 19.17 21.59 4.97
N SER A 250 18.02 21.63 4.30
CA SER A 250 16.73 21.66 4.99
C SER A 250 16.39 20.28 5.58
N GLU A 251 15.60 20.27 6.64
CA GLU A 251 15.14 19.04 7.26
C GLU A 251 13.85 18.55 6.64
N TYR A 252 13.78 17.26 6.42
CA TYR A 252 12.64 16.60 5.79
C TYR A 252 12.19 15.36 6.55
N ASP A 253 10.89 15.10 6.48
CA ASP A 253 10.31 13.80 6.75
C ASP A 253 10.24 13.03 5.42
N VAL A 254 11.00 11.95 5.33
CA VAL A 254 10.95 11.03 4.19
C VAL A 254 10.15 9.81 4.60
N PHE A 255 8.98 9.64 4.01
CA PHE A 255 8.10 8.50 4.24
C PHE A 255 8.51 7.34 3.34
N LEU A 256 8.53 6.16 3.93
CA LEU A 256 9.00 4.94 3.27
C LEU A 256 7.80 4.01 3.02
N ASP A 257 7.87 3.29 1.91
CA ASP A 257 7.01 2.14 1.70
C ASP A 257 7.50 0.93 2.52
N LYS A 258 6.72 -0.14 2.54
CA LYS A 258 7.03 -1.36 3.30
C LYS A 258 8.30 -2.10 2.84
N TYR A 259 8.88 -1.68 1.71
CA TYR A 259 10.14 -2.23 1.17
C TYR A 259 11.32 -1.30 1.39
N GLY A 260 11.11 -0.15 2.06
CA GLY A 260 12.14 0.82 2.40
C GLY A 260 12.49 1.80 1.29
N TYR A 261 11.66 1.91 0.24
CA TYR A 261 11.79 2.96 -0.77
C TYR A 261 11.11 4.24 -0.30
N ALA A 262 11.74 5.39 -0.59
CA ALA A 262 11.11 6.68 -0.35
C ALA A 262 9.89 6.84 -1.27
N ILE A 263 8.71 7.07 -0.68
CA ILE A 263 7.47 7.24 -1.42
C ILE A 263 6.92 8.67 -1.37
N TYR A 264 7.23 9.40 -0.30
CA TYR A 264 6.84 10.79 -0.15
C TYR A 264 7.86 11.57 0.68
N THR A 265 8.07 12.83 0.35
CA THR A 265 8.96 13.70 1.09
C THR A 265 8.31 15.06 1.29
N ARG A 266 8.29 15.55 2.53
CA ARG A 266 7.86 16.91 2.87
C ARG A 266 8.85 17.56 3.81
N GLU A 267 8.96 18.88 3.78
CA GLU A 267 9.74 19.63 4.74
C GLU A 267 9.19 19.40 6.15
N THR A 268 10.09 19.20 7.12
CA THR A 268 9.67 18.97 8.50
C THR A 268 8.99 20.21 9.05
N GLU A 269 7.76 20.07 9.47
CA GLU A 269 7.04 21.13 10.14
C GLU A 269 7.54 21.22 11.58
N TYR A 270 8.39 22.18 11.85
CA TYR A 270 8.72 22.51 13.22
C TYR A 270 7.51 23.19 13.86
N THR A 271 6.90 22.53 14.82
CA THR A 271 6.00 23.20 15.73
C THR A 271 6.83 24.09 16.64
N VAL A 272 6.92 25.36 16.28
CA VAL A 272 7.63 26.39 17.10
C VAL A 272 6.89 26.64 18.42
N ALA A 273 5.93 25.78 18.78
CA ALA A 273 5.12 25.90 20.00
C ALA A 273 5.97 25.86 21.29
N ASP A 274 7.20 25.33 21.22
CA ASP A 274 8.08 25.18 22.37
C ASP A 274 9.14 26.29 22.50
N TYR A 275 9.18 27.24 21.58
CA TYR A 275 10.11 28.35 21.63
C TYR A 275 9.39 29.68 21.82
N ALA A 276 9.73 30.36 22.94
CA ALA A 276 9.30 31.71 23.18
C ALA A 276 10.55 32.60 23.32
N PHE A 277 10.57 33.71 22.58
CA PHE A 277 11.63 34.69 22.74
C PHE A 277 11.31 35.60 23.90
N LEU A 278 12.14 35.60 24.95
CA LEU A 278 11.98 36.48 26.10
C LEU A 278 12.30 37.90 25.70
N ARG A 279 11.31 38.77 25.63
CA ARG A 279 11.43 40.17 25.21
C ARG A 279 11.73 41.10 26.36
N GLY A 280 11.35 40.73 27.58
CA GLY A 280 11.65 41.51 28.77
C GLY A 280 11.12 40.84 30.04
N LEU A 281 11.76 41.16 31.14
CA LEU A 281 11.37 40.79 32.48
C LEU A 281 11.01 42.05 33.26
N GLN A 282 9.95 42.00 34.00
CA GLN A 282 9.55 43.02 34.95
C GLN A 282 9.49 42.37 36.36
N SER A 283 10.44 42.76 37.21
CA SER A 283 10.44 42.28 38.57
C SER A 283 9.29 42.88 39.39
N ALA A 284 8.80 42.10 40.34
CA ALA A 284 7.74 42.51 41.27
C ALA A 284 8.17 43.82 41.97
N ALA A 285 7.29 44.82 41.90
CA ALA A 285 7.51 46.10 42.56
C ALA A 285 7.13 46.09 44.06
N THR A 286 6.43 45.06 44.52
CA THR A 286 5.98 44.90 45.91
C THR A 286 5.94 43.43 46.32
N LEU A 287 5.93 43.17 47.61
CA LEU A 287 5.77 41.79 48.16
C LEU A 287 4.51 41.04 47.75
N PHE A 288 3.56 41.75 47.15
CA PHE A 288 2.25 41.19 46.69
C PHE A 288 2.06 41.20 45.19
N SER A 289 3.12 41.52 44.42
CA SER A 289 3.12 41.44 42.95
C SER A 289 4.06 40.33 42.48
N SER A 290 3.66 39.65 41.44
CA SER A 290 4.50 38.61 40.81
C SER A 290 5.42 39.21 39.71
N ASP A 291 6.56 38.59 39.50
CA ASP A 291 7.40 38.88 38.35
C ASP A 291 6.64 38.61 37.04
N LYS A 292 6.83 39.45 36.04
CA LYS A 292 6.19 39.31 34.72
C LYS A 292 7.22 39.15 33.65
N ALA A 293 6.96 38.22 32.73
CA ALA A 293 7.74 38.01 31.54
C ALA A 293 6.95 38.37 30.28
N ALA A 294 7.52 39.20 29.43
CA ALA A 294 6.95 39.42 28.09
C ALA A 294 7.59 38.40 27.14
N LEU A 295 6.77 37.49 26.62
CA LEU A 295 7.17 36.45 25.69
C LEU A 295 6.69 36.77 24.29
N LEU A 296 7.54 36.56 23.32
CA LEU A 296 7.20 36.56 21.91
C LEU A 296 7.09 35.11 21.45
N THR A 297 5.89 34.67 21.13
CA THR A 297 5.64 33.31 20.62
C THR A 297 5.34 33.41 19.12
N VAL A 298 5.74 32.40 18.37
CA VAL A 298 5.43 32.27 16.95
C VAL A 298 4.28 31.28 16.82
N ASP A 299 3.18 31.69 16.22
CA ASP A 299 2.10 30.76 15.85
C ASP A 299 2.53 29.99 14.59
N ALA A 300 2.83 28.72 14.78
CA ALA A 300 3.28 27.82 13.71
C ALA A 300 2.27 27.70 12.56
N LYS A 301 0.97 27.83 12.83
CA LYS A 301 -0.08 27.74 11.78
C LYS A 301 -0.19 28.98 10.91
N ASN A 302 0.08 30.15 11.46
CA ASN A 302 -0.17 31.43 10.76
C ASN A 302 1.10 32.24 10.50
N LYS A 303 2.29 31.79 10.94
CA LYS A 303 3.55 32.56 10.91
C LYS A 303 3.41 33.96 11.52
N ASN A 304 2.40 34.17 12.36
CA ASN A 304 2.17 35.42 13.04
C ASN A 304 2.88 35.43 14.39
N VAL A 305 3.45 36.56 14.72
CA VAL A 305 4.11 36.78 16.01
C VAL A 305 3.07 37.30 16.98
N ASP A 306 2.76 36.53 18.01
CA ASP A 306 1.83 36.93 19.05
C ASP A 306 2.59 37.42 20.29
N THR A 307 2.14 38.53 20.88
CA THR A 307 2.73 39.09 22.10
C THR A 307 1.80 38.79 23.27
N LYS A 308 2.14 37.78 24.08
CA LYS A 308 1.46 37.54 25.35
C LYS A 308 2.13 38.35 26.46
N LYS A 309 1.31 39.08 27.22
CA LYS A 309 1.71 39.73 28.46
C LYS A 309 1.01 38.97 29.58
N ASP A 310 1.76 38.29 30.39
CA ASP A 310 1.33 37.79 31.70
C ASP A 310 2.23 38.34 32.81
#